data_c4348788c111951da23b58c2389212b3
#
_entry.id   c4348788c111951da23b58c2389212b3
#
_cell.length_a   1.000
_cell.length_b   1.000
_cell.length_c   1.000
_cell.angle_alpha   90.00
_cell.angle_beta   90.00
_cell.angle_gamma   90.00
#
_symmetry.space_group_name_H-M   'P 1'
#
loop_
_entity.id
_entity.type
_entity.pdbx_description
1 polymer ?
#
loop_
_entity_poly.entity_id
_entity_poly.type
_entity_poly.pdbx_seq_one_letter_code
_entity_poly.pdbx_strand_id
1 'polypeptide(L)'
;MSQVPAATRTLRVLRFLASQPDPVPLERIAQACDLPRSSAYHLLRAMVDEGFVTHLGEERRFGLGLAAFEVGSGYSRQAPLQRIARRAVAALADRTGESAHLAVLHGRDVLYVVEERAPGRPPLVTDVGVRLPAHLTASGRAILAGLPRPQVRALYPDAAAFTDRHGAGPQSPGALRTLLAETRQRGWATEDGEVTPGLASVAVAVVDHNGHPVAGVAVTYPSTDPPSVSAEVRRTAELITRRLGGLVVE
;
A
#
# COMPACT_ATOMS: atom_id res chain seq x y z
N MET A 1 22.59 1.22 20.44
CA MET A 1 22.40 0.29 19.31
C MET A 1 23.48 0.59 18.27
N SER A 2 24.29 -0.39 17.91
CA SER A 2 25.34 -0.21 16.90
C SER A 2 24.66 -0.01 15.53
N GLN A 3 24.77 1.19 14.98
CA GLN A 3 24.35 1.44 13.60
C GLN A 3 25.47 1.04 12.66
N VAL A 4 25.15 0.30 11.58
CA VAL A 4 26.06 0.04 10.47
C VAL A 4 25.76 1.05 9.36
N PRO A 5 26.48 2.21 9.31
CA PRO A 5 26.09 3.34 8.46
C PRO A 5 26.02 2.97 6.97
N ALA A 6 26.91 2.11 6.50
CA ALA A 6 26.93 1.65 5.11
C ALA A 6 25.65 0.89 4.76
N ALA A 7 25.22 -0.07 5.58
CA ALA A 7 24.01 -0.85 5.36
C ALA A 7 22.75 0.07 5.35
N THR A 8 22.66 1.01 6.31
CA THR A 8 21.55 1.96 6.37
C THR A 8 21.48 2.83 5.11
N ARG A 9 22.62 3.30 4.61
CA ARG A 9 22.71 4.10 3.39
C ARG A 9 22.30 3.30 2.16
N THR A 10 22.76 2.05 2.02
CA THR A 10 22.37 1.12 0.95
C THR A 10 20.86 0.93 0.89
N LEU A 11 20.24 0.61 2.05
CA LEU A 11 18.79 0.41 2.12
C LEU A 11 18.00 1.70 1.82
N ARG A 12 18.52 2.86 2.19
CA ARG A 12 17.92 4.17 1.84
C ARG A 12 17.96 4.42 0.35
N VAL A 13 19.07 4.12 -0.32
CA VAL A 13 19.21 4.25 -1.78
C VAL A 13 18.23 3.30 -2.49
N LEU A 14 18.12 2.04 -2.06
CA LEU A 14 17.15 1.09 -2.65
C LEU A 14 15.70 1.60 -2.52
N ARG A 15 15.31 2.09 -1.34
CA ARG A 15 13.97 2.67 -1.14
C ARG A 15 13.72 3.87 -2.03
N PHE A 16 14.71 4.75 -2.18
CA PHE A 16 14.60 5.91 -3.06
C PHE A 16 14.43 5.48 -4.50
N LEU A 17 15.26 4.56 -5.03
CA LEU A 17 15.13 4.06 -6.39
C LEU A 17 13.78 3.37 -6.64
N ALA A 18 13.30 2.60 -5.66
CA ALA A 18 11.99 1.93 -5.74
C ALA A 18 10.80 2.91 -5.79
N SER A 19 10.97 4.14 -5.33
CA SER A 19 9.93 5.19 -5.38
C SER A 19 9.95 6.03 -6.66
N GLN A 20 10.94 5.82 -7.54
CA GLN A 20 11.03 6.59 -8.77
C GLN A 20 10.37 5.82 -9.94
N PRO A 21 9.62 6.50 -10.82
CA PRO A 21 9.04 5.85 -11.99
C PRO A 21 10.09 5.44 -13.03
N ASP A 22 11.22 6.16 -13.09
CA ASP A 22 12.29 5.99 -14.07
C ASP A 22 13.67 6.00 -13.40
N PRO A 23 14.70 5.44 -14.04
CA PRO A 23 16.09 5.58 -13.61
C PRO A 23 16.51 7.03 -13.44
N VAL A 24 17.31 7.33 -12.41
CA VAL A 24 17.66 8.68 -11.99
C VAL A 24 19.18 8.93 -12.00
N PRO A 25 19.65 10.17 -12.20
CA PRO A 25 21.08 10.49 -12.19
C PRO A 25 21.65 10.43 -10.76
N LEU A 26 22.98 10.22 -10.66
CA LEU A 26 23.74 10.15 -9.41
C LEU A 26 23.43 11.33 -8.47
N GLU A 27 23.38 12.53 -9.01
CA GLU A 27 23.19 13.77 -8.26
C GLU A 27 21.87 13.76 -7.49
N ARG A 28 20.80 13.30 -8.14
CA ARG A 28 19.47 13.18 -7.51
C ARG A 28 19.45 12.15 -6.38
N ILE A 29 20.16 11.02 -6.56
CA ILE A 29 20.29 9.99 -5.52
C ILE A 29 21.08 10.54 -4.31
N ALA A 30 22.22 11.19 -4.58
CA ALA A 30 23.07 11.78 -3.56
C ALA A 30 22.30 12.81 -2.71
N GLN A 31 21.56 13.71 -3.34
CA GLN A 31 20.74 14.71 -2.68
C GLN A 31 19.60 14.09 -1.87
N ALA A 32 18.83 13.17 -2.46
CA ALA A 32 17.68 12.56 -1.81
C ALA A 32 18.06 11.68 -0.60
N CYS A 33 19.26 11.08 -0.64
CA CYS A 33 19.75 10.20 0.40
C CYS A 33 20.68 10.89 1.41
N ASP A 34 20.91 12.19 1.27
CA ASP A 34 21.85 12.98 2.09
C ASP A 34 23.26 12.36 2.12
N LEU A 35 23.82 12.13 0.92
CA LEU A 35 25.12 11.52 0.73
C LEU A 35 26.06 12.46 -0.04
N PRO A 36 27.36 12.56 0.37
CA PRO A 36 28.37 13.14 -0.50
C PRO A 36 28.42 12.38 -1.83
N ARG A 37 28.60 13.13 -2.94
CA ARG A 37 28.61 12.55 -4.31
C ARG A 37 29.58 11.39 -4.47
N SER A 38 30.78 11.50 -3.91
CA SER A 38 31.79 10.42 -3.94
C SER A 38 31.31 9.17 -3.21
N SER A 39 30.72 9.34 -2.01
CA SER A 39 30.16 8.23 -1.24
C SER A 39 28.98 7.58 -1.95
N ALA A 40 28.10 8.35 -2.55
CA ALA A 40 26.98 7.83 -3.34
C ALA A 40 27.49 7.02 -4.56
N TYR A 41 28.52 7.51 -5.25
CA TYR A 41 29.12 6.80 -6.37
C TYR A 41 29.70 5.44 -5.96
N HIS A 42 30.52 5.39 -4.91
CA HIS A 42 31.09 4.13 -4.42
C HIS A 42 30.03 3.16 -3.94
N LEU A 43 29.01 3.66 -3.27
CA LEU A 43 27.90 2.84 -2.80
C LEU A 43 27.10 2.24 -3.98
N LEU A 44 26.74 3.07 -4.96
CA LEU A 44 26.04 2.63 -6.17
C LEU A 44 26.86 1.62 -6.96
N ARG A 45 28.18 1.79 -7.04
CA ARG A 45 29.04 0.82 -7.71
C ARG A 45 28.99 -0.55 -7.03
N ALA A 46 29.11 -0.60 -5.71
CA ALA A 46 28.96 -1.85 -4.97
C ALA A 46 27.57 -2.49 -5.19
N MET A 47 26.51 -1.66 -5.24
CA MET A 47 25.14 -2.14 -5.50
C MET A 47 24.94 -2.63 -6.95
N VAL A 48 25.69 -2.09 -7.91
CA VAL A 48 25.72 -2.58 -9.30
C VAL A 48 26.44 -3.91 -9.36
N ASP A 49 27.60 -4.03 -8.70
CA ASP A 49 28.38 -5.27 -8.63
C ASP A 49 27.57 -6.42 -8.01
N GLU A 50 26.70 -6.11 -7.03
CA GLU A 50 25.78 -7.08 -6.38
C GLU A 50 24.44 -7.23 -7.15
N GLY A 51 24.24 -6.57 -8.28
CA GLY A 51 23.05 -6.68 -9.12
C GLY A 51 21.77 -6.01 -8.58
N PHE A 52 21.85 -5.30 -7.44
CA PHE A 52 20.70 -4.57 -6.87
C PHE A 52 20.37 -3.27 -7.60
N VAL A 53 21.35 -2.72 -8.32
CA VAL A 53 21.23 -1.50 -9.12
C VAL A 53 21.71 -1.78 -10.52
N THR A 54 21.06 -1.21 -11.53
CA THR A 54 21.53 -1.18 -12.92
C THR A 54 22.02 0.22 -13.25
N HIS A 55 23.18 0.33 -13.88
CA HIS A 55 23.71 1.58 -14.42
C HIS A 55 23.48 1.63 -15.93
N LEU A 56 22.67 2.56 -16.37
CA LEU A 56 22.43 2.86 -17.78
C LEU A 56 23.52 3.85 -18.24
N GLY A 57 24.63 3.31 -18.78
CA GLY A 57 25.84 4.06 -19.07
C GLY A 57 25.64 5.21 -20.03
N GLU A 58 24.88 5.02 -21.12
CA GLU A 58 24.57 6.04 -22.13
C GLU A 58 23.78 7.23 -21.52
N GLU A 59 22.82 6.94 -20.64
CA GLU A 59 21.98 7.94 -19.99
C GLU A 59 22.59 8.50 -18.70
N ARG A 60 23.67 7.89 -18.19
CA ARG A 60 24.29 8.17 -16.89
C ARG A 60 23.28 8.12 -15.73
N ARG A 61 22.36 7.14 -15.79
CA ARG A 61 21.30 6.94 -14.80
C ARG A 61 21.41 5.60 -14.09
N PHE A 62 20.82 5.53 -12.91
CA PHE A 62 20.76 4.34 -12.06
C PHE A 62 19.31 3.96 -11.80
N GLY A 63 18.99 2.68 -11.96
CA GLY A 63 17.68 2.10 -11.67
C GLY A 63 17.82 0.85 -10.80
N LEU A 64 16.69 0.25 -10.40
CA LEU A 64 16.71 -1.05 -9.72
C LEU A 64 17.24 -2.14 -10.66
N GLY A 65 18.10 -3.01 -10.12
CA GLY A 65 18.63 -4.19 -10.80
C GLY A 65 17.81 -5.46 -10.53
N LEU A 66 18.19 -6.55 -11.21
CA LEU A 66 17.47 -7.83 -11.14
C LEU A 66 17.43 -8.43 -9.73
N ALA A 67 18.50 -8.29 -8.94
CA ALA A 67 18.54 -8.80 -7.57
C ALA A 67 17.47 -8.17 -6.66
N ALA A 68 17.12 -6.90 -6.89
CA ALA A 68 16.03 -6.25 -6.17
C ALA A 68 14.67 -6.90 -6.48
N PHE A 69 14.43 -7.28 -7.75
CA PHE A 69 13.23 -8.03 -8.16
C PHE A 69 13.20 -9.44 -7.54
N GLU A 70 14.35 -10.13 -7.50
CA GLU A 70 14.46 -11.47 -6.91
C GLU A 70 14.13 -11.46 -5.41
N VAL A 71 14.64 -10.45 -4.67
CA VAL A 71 14.31 -10.27 -3.24
C VAL A 71 12.83 -10.01 -3.04
N GLY A 72 12.23 -9.11 -3.84
CA GLY A 72 10.79 -8.84 -3.81
C GLY A 72 9.95 -10.07 -4.13
N SER A 73 10.36 -10.86 -5.13
CA SER A 73 9.72 -12.12 -5.48
C SER A 73 9.86 -13.17 -4.36
N GLY A 74 11.02 -13.19 -3.67
CA GLY A 74 11.25 -14.03 -2.49
C GLY A 74 10.28 -13.68 -1.36
N TYR A 75 10.10 -12.41 -1.06
CA TYR A 75 9.13 -11.93 -0.09
C TYR A 75 7.71 -12.38 -0.43
N SER A 76 7.28 -12.21 -1.69
CA SER A 76 5.94 -12.60 -2.15
C SER A 76 5.68 -14.11 -2.00
N ARG A 77 6.71 -14.95 -2.19
CA ARG A 77 6.61 -16.40 -1.95
C ARG A 77 6.50 -16.77 -0.48
N GLN A 78 7.18 -16.02 0.39
CA GLN A 78 7.25 -16.28 1.83
C GLN A 78 6.13 -15.61 2.64
N ALA A 79 5.44 -14.59 2.07
CA ALA A 79 4.41 -13.83 2.76
C ALA A 79 3.12 -14.64 2.95
N PRO A 80 2.80 -15.12 4.16
CA PRO A 80 1.63 -15.96 4.40
C PRO A 80 0.32 -15.28 4.00
N LEU A 81 0.19 -13.99 4.31
CA LEU A 81 -1.01 -13.20 4.02
C LEU A 81 -1.32 -13.14 2.52
N GLN A 82 -0.34 -12.81 1.68
CA GLN A 82 -0.54 -12.73 0.22
C GLN A 82 -0.90 -14.08 -0.37
N ARG A 83 -0.21 -15.16 0.07
CA ARG A 83 -0.49 -16.52 -0.39
C ARG A 83 -1.91 -16.98 -0.03
N ILE A 84 -2.37 -16.64 1.19
CA ILE A 84 -3.71 -16.96 1.66
C ILE A 84 -4.76 -16.15 0.91
N ALA A 85 -4.49 -14.85 0.71
CA ALA A 85 -5.46 -13.89 0.20
C ALA A 85 -5.63 -13.94 -1.32
N ARG A 86 -4.56 -14.21 -2.10
CA ARG A 86 -4.58 -14.10 -3.58
C ARG A 86 -5.77 -14.78 -4.22
N ARG A 87 -6.03 -16.05 -3.89
CA ARG A 87 -7.16 -16.79 -4.45
C ARG A 87 -8.52 -16.20 -4.06
N ALA A 88 -8.64 -15.68 -2.85
CA ALA A 88 -9.87 -15.07 -2.37
C ALA A 88 -10.14 -13.72 -3.05
N VAL A 89 -9.08 -12.93 -3.29
CA VAL A 89 -9.16 -11.64 -4.00
C VAL A 89 -9.48 -11.87 -5.48
N ALA A 90 -8.85 -12.87 -6.15
CA ALA A 90 -9.19 -13.24 -7.52
C ALA A 90 -10.66 -13.65 -7.67
N ALA A 91 -11.13 -14.53 -6.78
CA ALA A 91 -12.54 -14.93 -6.77
C ALA A 91 -13.50 -13.76 -6.45
N LEU A 92 -13.05 -12.74 -5.70
CA LEU A 92 -13.82 -11.51 -5.48
C LEU A 92 -13.94 -10.70 -6.76
N ALA A 93 -12.83 -10.50 -7.49
CA ALA A 93 -12.83 -9.81 -8.77
C ALA A 93 -13.75 -10.50 -9.79
N ASP A 94 -13.67 -11.84 -9.90
CA ASP A 94 -14.52 -12.64 -10.79
C ASP A 94 -16.01 -12.49 -10.45
N ARG A 95 -16.39 -12.53 -9.17
CA ARG A 95 -17.80 -12.44 -8.75
C ARG A 95 -18.39 -11.04 -8.92
N THR A 96 -17.58 -10.02 -8.71
CA THR A 96 -18.05 -8.62 -8.78
C THR A 96 -17.95 -8.04 -10.18
N GLY A 97 -17.10 -8.61 -11.06
CA GLY A 97 -16.75 -8.01 -12.34
C GLY A 97 -15.96 -6.70 -12.20
N GLU A 98 -15.40 -6.45 -11.01
CA GLU A 98 -14.66 -5.25 -10.67
C GLU A 98 -13.24 -5.59 -10.18
N SER A 99 -12.32 -4.63 -10.23
CA SER A 99 -10.95 -4.85 -9.76
C SER A 99 -10.89 -4.94 -8.24
N ALA A 100 -10.27 -6.01 -7.73
CA ALA A 100 -10.14 -6.28 -6.31
C ALA A 100 -8.67 -6.25 -5.86
N HIS A 101 -8.43 -5.79 -4.64
CA HIS A 101 -7.08 -5.68 -4.12
C HIS A 101 -7.00 -5.88 -2.60
N LEU A 102 -5.78 -6.20 -2.15
CA LEU A 102 -5.42 -6.30 -0.75
C LEU A 102 -4.29 -5.32 -0.45
N ALA A 103 -4.46 -4.52 0.59
CA ALA A 103 -3.43 -3.58 1.04
C ALA A 103 -3.13 -3.76 2.53
N VAL A 104 -1.88 -3.48 2.94
CA VAL A 104 -1.43 -3.50 4.32
C VAL A 104 -1.01 -2.10 4.76
N LEU A 105 -1.21 -1.76 6.04
CA LEU A 105 -0.82 -0.47 6.58
C LEU A 105 0.69 -0.41 6.80
N HIS A 106 1.31 0.69 6.36
CA HIS A 106 2.71 0.99 6.59
C HIS A 106 2.89 2.48 6.95
N GLY A 107 2.96 2.77 8.23
CA GLY A 107 2.93 4.15 8.72
C GLY A 107 1.57 4.79 8.42
N ARG A 108 1.56 5.92 7.69
CA ARG A 108 0.34 6.63 7.26
C ARG A 108 -0.13 6.22 5.86
N ASP A 109 0.57 5.28 5.21
CA ASP A 109 0.23 4.80 3.89
C ASP A 109 -0.28 3.36 3.94
N VAL A 110 -1.01 2.96 2.93
CA VAL A 110 -1.22 1.56 2.59
C VAL A 110 -0.28 1.16 1.47
N LEU A 111 0.21 -0.08 1.54
CA LEU A 111 0.97 -0.74 0.48
C LEU A 111 0.08 -1.82 -0.13
N TYR A 112 -0.16 -1.74 -1.43
CA TYR A 112 -0.89 -2.76 -2.16
C TYR A 112 -0.02 -3.99 -2.37
N VAL A 113 -0.49 -5.15 -1.94
CA VAL A 113 0.25 -6.42 -1.94
C VAL A 113 -0.37 -7.50 -2.82
N VAL A 114 -1.63 -7.36 -3.17
CA VAL A 114 -2.35 -8.17 -4.17
C VAL A 114 -3.26 -7.25 -4.96
N GLU A 115 -3.26 -7.40 -6.28
CA GLU A 115 -4.25 -6.81 -7.20
C GLU A 115 -4.71 -7.89 -8.16
N GLU A 116 -6.02 -7.96 -8.37
CA GLU A 116 -6.65 -8.80 -9.38
C GLU A 116 -7.61 -7.91 -10.19
N ARG A 117 -7.29 -7.72 -11.45
CA ARG A 117 -8.02 -6.83 -12.34
C ARG A 117 -9.12 -7.60 -13.08
N ALA A 118 -10.34 -7.08 -13.04
CA ALA A 118 -11.40 -7.65 -13.83
C ALA A 118 -11.20 -7.38 -15.34
N PRO A 119 -11.58 -8.32 -16.23
CA PRO A 119 -11.51 -8.11 -17.67
C PRO A 119 -12.28 -6.86 -18.11
N GLY A 120 -11.65 -6.05 -18.99
CA GLY A 120 -12.28 -4.84 -19.54
C GLY A 120 -12.26 -3.62 -18.61
N ARG A 121 -11.71 -3.73 -17.39
CA ARG A 121 -11.55 -2.59 -16.48
C ARG A 121 -10.23 -1.86 -16.74
N PRO A 122 -10.18 -0.52 -16.58
CA PRO A 122 -8.95 0.26 -16.77
C PRO A 122 -7.90 -0.11 -15.73
N PRO A 123 -6.61 0.16 -16.00
CA PRO A 123 -5.57 0.05 -15.00
C PRO A 123 -5.83 1.02 -13.85
N LEU A 124 -5.63 0.54 -12.62
CA LEU A 124 -5.76 1.34 -11.42
C LEU A 124 -4.38 1.86 -10.97
N VAL A 125 -4.38 2.94 -10.18
CA VAL A 125 -3.16 3.41 -9.49
C VAL A 125 -2.78 2.52 -8.30
N THR A 126 -3.52 1.45 -8.05
CA THR A 126 -3.38 0.52 -6.91
C THR A 126 -2.55 -0.72 -7.23
N ASP A 127 -1.66 -0.64 -8.21
CA ASP A 127 -0.77 -1.74 -8.61
C ASP A 127 0.06 -2.28 -7.43
N VAL A 128 0.46 -3.55 -7.49
CA VAL A 128 1.27 -4.18 -6.44
C VAL A 128 2.58 -3.41 -6.24
N GLY A 129 2.87 -3.08 -4.97
CA GLY A 129 4.03 -2.27 -4.59
C GLY A 129 3.75 -0.77 -4.49
N VAL A 130 2.61 -0.29 -4.97
CA VAL A 130 2.22 1.12 -4.88
C VAL A 130 1.82 1.47 -3.44
N ARG A 131 2.16 2.69 -3.03
CA ARG A 131 1.78 3.28 -1.74
C ARG A 131 0.82 4.44 -1.95
N LEU A 132 -0.24 4.46 -1.15
CA LEU A 132 -1.22 5.55 -1.14
C LEU A 132 -1.55 5.96 0.29
N PRO A 133 -1.89 7.24 0.55
CA PRO A 133 -2.26 7.70 1.88
C PRO A 133 -3.46 6.94 2.44
N ALA A 134 -3.31 6.32 3.62
CA ALA A 134 -4.32 5.44 4.20
C ALA A 134 -5.65 6.16 4.50
N HIS A 135 -5.61 7.44 4.85
CA HIS A 135 -6.81 8.24 5.11
C HIS A 135 -7.64 8.54 3.85
N LEU A 136 -7.06 8.43 2.64
CA LEU A 136 -7.74 8.65 1.37
C LEU A 136 -8.26 7.36 0.73
N THR A 137 -7.76 6.19 1.13
CA THR A 137 -8.14 4.91 0.54
C THR A 137 -9.19 4.17 1.36
N ALA A 138 -10.13 3.47 0.72
CA ALA A 138 -11.07 2.62 1.43
C ALA A 138 -10.36 1.54 2.25
N SER A 139 -9.33 0.86 1.69
CA SER A 139 -8.52 -0.14 2.39
C SER A 139 -7.86 0.43 3.65
N GLY A 140 -7.27 1.62 3.55
CA GLY A 140 -6.63 2.29 4.68
C GLY A 140 -7.63 2.69 5.76
N ARG A 141 -8.78 3.25 5.38
CA ARG A 141 -9.87 3.60 6.30
C ARG A 141 -10.41 2.37 7.03
N ALA A 142 -10.57 1.24 6.33
CA ALA A 142 -11.00 -0.01 6.95
C ALA A 142 -9.99 -0.48 8.01
N ILE A 143 -8.67 -0.47 7.70
CA ILE A 143 -7.63 -0.82 8.67
C ILE A 143 -7.61 0.17 9.83
N LEU A 144 -7.58 1.48 9.56
CA LEU A 144 -7.56 2.53 10.59
C LEU A 144 -8.79 2.46 11.51
N ALA A 145 -9.96 2.08 10.98
CA ALA A 145 -11.16 1.90 11.79
C ALA A 145 -11.03 0.75 12.80
N GLY A 146 -10.29 -0.30 12.48
CA GLY A 146 -9.99 -1.42 13.38
C GLY A 146 -8.88 -1.15 14.39
N LEU A 147 -8.05 -0.11 14.18
CA LEU A 147 -6.97 0.21 15.11
C LEU A 147 -7.48 0.86 16.40
N PRO A 148 -6.76 0.66 17.53
CA PRO A 148 -6.99 1.40 18.77
C PRO A 148 -6.90 2.93 18.52
N ARG A 149 -7.82 3.69 19.15
CA ARG A 149 -7.86 5.15 19.01
C ARG A 149 -6.51 5.86 19.30
N PRO A 150 -5.70 5.45 20.31
CA PRO A 150 -4.38 6.03 20.54
C PRO A 150 -3.41 5.85 19.37
N GLN A 151 -3.44 4.69 18.69
CA GLN A 151 -2.59 4.44 17.52
C GLN A 151 -2.98 5.33 16.34
N VAL A 152 -4.28 5.47 16.05
CA VAL A 152 -4.75 6.40 15.01
C VAL A 152 -4.32 7.84 15.34
N ARG A 153 -4.43 8.27 16.60
CA ARG A 153 -4.00 9.60 17.02
C ARG A 153 -2.48 9.80 16.87
N ALA A 154 -1.68 8.78 17.14
CA ALA A 154 -0.23 8.83 16.94
C ALA A 154 0.15 8.93 15.44
N LEU A 155 -0.62 8.29 14.55
CA LEU A 155 -0.42 8.39 13.10
C LEU A 155 -0.84 9.75 12.55
N TYR A 156 -1.93 10.34 13.09
CA TYR A 156 -2.53 11.59 12.62
C TYR A 156 -2.67 12.59 13.78
N PRO A 157 -1.54 13.14 14.29
CA PRO A 157 -1.56 14.03 15.47
C PRO A 157 -2.16 15.41 15.17
N ASP A 158 -1.97 15.92 13.95
CA ASP A 158 -2.38 17.25 13.52
C ASP A 158 -2.71 17.29 12.02
N ALA A 159 -3.04 18.45 11.47
CA ALA A 159 -3.40 18.64 10.08
C ALA A 159 -2.24 18.39 9.10
N ALA A 160 -0.97 18.56 9.52
CA ALA A 160 0.20 18.32 8.67
C ALA A 160 0.42 16.83 8.37
N ALA A 161 -0.27 15.94 9.10
CA ALA A 161 -0.25 14.50 8.83
C ALA A 161 -1.09 14.07 7.62
N PHE A 162 -1.91 14.97 7.06
CA PHE A 162 -2.83 14.68 5.97
C PHE A 162 -2.26 15.14 4.64
N THR A 163 -2.26 14.23 3.67
CA THR A 163 -1.90 14.54 2.29
C THR A 163 -3.17 14.90 1.53
N ASP A 164 -3.15 16.02 0.83
CA ASP A 164 -4.18 16.38 -0.14
C ASP A 164 -3.77 15.89 -1.54
N ARG A 165 -4.69 15.24 -2.24
CA ARG A 165 -4.48 14.83 -3.64
C ARG A 165 -5.40 15.58 -4.62
N HIS A 166 -6.65 15.75 -4.26
CA HIS A 166 -7.70 16.28 -5.14
C HIS A 166 -8.67 17.20 -4.40
N GLY A 167 -8.28 17.79 -3.27
CA GLY A 167 -9.16 18.62 -2.45
C GLY A 167 -10.25 17.84 -1.71
N ALA A 168 -10.22 16.51 -1.74
CA ALA A 168 -11.24 15.64 -1.16
C ALA A 168 -10.68 14.78 -0.02
N GLY A 169 -11.58 14.22 0.80
CA GLY A 169 -11.25 13.37 1.95
C GLY A 169 -10.96 14.15 3.24
N PRO A 170 -10.66 13.43 4.34
CA PRO A 170 -10.42 14.05 5.63
C PRO A 170 -9.07 14.79 5.66
N GLN A 171 -9.08 16.06 6.05
CA GLN A 171 -7.89 16.92 6.16
C GLN A 171 -7.56 17.31 7.60
N SER A 172 -8.20 16.68 8.58
CA SER A 172 -7.95 16.92 10.00
C SER A 172 -8.20 15.68 10.85
N PRO A 173 -7.56 15.59 12.05
CA PRO A 173 -7.81 14.50 12.98
C PRO A 173 -9.29 14.38 13.38
N GLY A 174 -10.01 15.49 13.44
CA GLY A 174 -11.44 15.54 13.73
C GLY A 174 -12.28 14.88 12.63
N ALA A 175 -12.06 15.30 11.37
CA ALA A 175 -12.74 14.75 10.22
C ALA A 175 -12.47 13.24 10.05
N LEU A 176 -11.21 12.83 10.19
CA LEU A 176 -10.84 11.41 10.14
C LEU A 176 -11.55 10.61 11.23
N ARG A 177 -11.59 11.12 12.48
CA ARG A 177 -12.26 10.44 13.60
C ARG A 177 -13.74 10.20 13.33
N THR A 178 -14.46 11.18 12.78
CA THR A 178 -15.87 11.07 12.40
C THR A 178 -16.04 9.98 11.34
N LEU A 179 -15.28 10.06 10.26
CA LEU A 179 -15.30 9.08 9.16
C LEU A 179 -15.02 7.66 9.64
N LEU A 180 -14.03 7.46 10.53
CA LEU A 180 -13.73 6.15 11.10
C LEU A 180 -14.81 5.65 12.06
N ALA A 181 -15.53 6.53 12.74
CA ALA A 181 -16.68 6.14 13.58
C ALA A 181 -17.84 5.63 12.71
N GLU A 182 -18.15 6.32 11.62
CA GLU A 182 -19.13 5.89 10.62
C GLU A 182 -18.74 4.55 9.97
N THR A 183 -17.45 4.40 9.64
CA THR A 183 -16.90 3.14 9.10
C THR A 183 -17.12 1.97 10.06
N ARG A 184 -16.87 2.16 11.35
CA ARG A 184 -17.12 1.13 12.38
C ARG A 184 -18.60 0.77 12.50
N GLN A 185 -19.47 1.78 12.50
CA GLN A 185 -20.92 1.57 12.61
C GLN A 185 -21.48 0.83 11.40
N ARG A 186 -21.04 1.19 10.21
CA ARG A 186 -21.47 0.60 8.94
C ARG A 186 -20.84 -0.78 8.70
N GLY A 187 -19.61 -1.01 9.22
CA GLY A 187 -18.85 -2.24 9.07
C GLY A 187 -18.06 -2.36 7.78
N TRP A 188 -17.98 -1.32 6.96
CA TRP A 188 -17.11 -1.19 5.79
C TRP A 188 -16.71 0.26 5.56
N ALA A 189 -15.57 0.47 4.93
CA ALA A 189 -15.08 1.78 4.51
C ALA A 189 -15.41 2.04 3.06
N THR A 190 -15.53 3.32 2.73
CA THR A 190 -15.69 3.81 1.35
C THR A 190 -14.70 4.93 1.07
N GLU A 191 -14.39 5.14 -0.21
CA GLU A 191 -13.83 6.37 -0.75
C GLU A 191 -14.48 6.61 -2.12
N ASP A 192 -14.57 7.88 -2.56
CA ASP A 192 -15.16 8.26 -3.84
C ASP A 192 -14.40 9.43 -4.43
N GLY A 193 -13.53 9.15 -5.39
CA GLY A 193 -12.73 10.15 -6.10
C GLY A 193 -11.53 10.72 -5.34
N GLU A 194 -11.32 10.36 -4.06
CA GLU A 194 -10.18 10.87 -3.30
C GLU A 194 -8.84 10.31 -3.77
N VAL A 195 -8.84 9.10 -4.32
CA VAL A 195 -7.65 8.46 -4.91
C VAL A 195 -7.56 8.75 -6.40
N THR A 196 -8.63 8.46 -7.14
CA THR A 196 -8.73 8.66 -8.59
C THR A 196 -10.11 9.21 -8.91
N PRO A 197 -10.21 10.43 -9.46
CA PRO A 197 -11.49 11.00 -9.86
C PRO A 197 -12.29 10.06 -10.77
N GLY A 198 -13.59 9.90 -10.49
CA GLY A 198 -14.48 9.02 -11.22
C GLY A 198 -14.44 7.54 -10.83
N LEU A 199 -13.61 7.18 -9.86
CA LEU A 199 -13.58 5.84 -9.27
C LEU A 199 -13.94 5.90 -7.79
N ALA A 200 -14.64 4.89 -7.32
CA ALA A 200 -14.98 4.70 -5.92
C ALA A 200 -14.56 3.30 -5.45
N SER A 201 -14.38 3.15 -4.13
CA SER A 201 -13.99 1.86 -3.56
C SER A 201 -14.76 1.55 -2.28
N VAL A 202 -14.98 0.25 -2.06
CA VAL A 202 -15.48 -0.31 -0.79
C VAL A 202 -14.45 -1.26 -0.22
N ALA A 203 -14.20 -1.19 1.08
CA ALA A 203 -13.23 -2.05 1.75
C ALA A 203 -13.69 -2.55 3.12
N VAL A 204 -13.19 -3.73 3.50
CA VAL A 204 -13.36 -4.32 4.83
C VAL A 204 -12.00 -4.76 5.36
N ALA A 205 -11.76 -4.57 6.66
CA ALA A 205 -10.53 -4.99 7.30
C ALA A 205 -10.46 -6.52 7.45
N VAL A 206 -9.27 -7.06 7.24
CA VAL A 206 -8.89 -8.43 7.62
C VAL A 206 -8.19 -8.35 8.96
N VAL A 207 -8.57 -9.19 9.91
CA VAL A 207 -7.98 -9.22 11.25
C VAL A 207 -7.25 -10.54 11.50
N ASP A 208 -6.25 -10.50 12.37
CA ASP A 208 -5.53 -11.68 12.84
C ASP A 208 -6.23 -12.34 14.05
N HIS A 209 -5.59 -13.36 14.62
CA HIS A 209 -6.07 -14.09 15.79
C HIS A 209 -6.21 -13.24 17.07
N ASN A 210 -5.59 -12.06 17.12
CA ASN A 210 -5.72 -11.10 18.23
C ASN A 210 -6.79 -10.03 17.95
N GLY A 211 -7.49 -10.11 16.81
CA GLY A 211 -8.42 -9.08 16.38
C GLY A 211 -7.73 -7.81 15.84
N HIS A 212 -6.40 -7.86 15.61
CA HIS A 212 -5.67 -6.71 15.06
C HIS A 212 -5.86 -6.63 13.54
N PRO A 213 -6.19 -5.46 12.97
CA PRO A 213 -6.34 -5.30 11.54
C PRO A 213 -4.97 -5.38 10.83
N VAL A 214 -4.79 -6.42 10.04
CA VAL A 214 -3.53 -6.69 9.32
C VAL A 214 -3.57 -6.29 7.86
N ALA A 215 -4.76 -6.18 7.27
CA ALA A 215 -4.96 -5.78 5.88
C ALA A 215 -6.35 -5.20 5.64
N GLY A 216 -6.54 -4.56 4.47
CA GLY A 216 -7.84 -4.19 3.92
C GLY A 216 -8.05 -4.86 2.57
N VAL A 217 -9.17 -5.57 2.42
CA VAL A 217 -9.65 -6.07 1.12
C VAL A 217 -10.59 -5.03 0.53
N ALA A 218 -10.42 -4.68 -0.72
CA ALA A 218 -11.26 -3.70 -1.39
C ALA A 218 -11.63 -4.11 -2.81
N VAL A 219 -12.71 -3.49 -3.29
CA VAL A 219 -13.13 -3.49 -4.70
C VAL A 219 -13.22 -2.03 -5.14
N THR A 220 -12.70 -1.74 -6.34
CA THR A 220 -12.76 -0.42 -6.98
C THR A 220 -13.61 -0.51 -8.24
N TYR A 221 -14.52 0.44 -8.40
CA TYR A 221 -15.52 0.50 -9.46
C TYR A 221 -15.77 1.95 -9.93
N PRO A 222 -16.37 2.19 -11.11
CA PRO A 222 -16.74 3.54 -11.54
C PRO A 222 -17.77 4.17 -10.61
N SER A 223 -17.55 5.42 -10.19
CA SER A 223 -18.46 6.16 -9.28
C SER A 223 -19.87 6.35 -9.84
N THR A 224 -20.00 6.33 -11.18
CA THR A 224 -21.27 6.52 -11.88
C THR A 224 -22.22 5.33 -11.83
N ASP A 225 -21.69 4.14 -11.51
CA ASP A 225 -22.46 2.89 -11.46
C ASP A 225 -22.01 2.05 -10.24
N PRO A 226 -22.36 2.44 -9.02
CA PRO A 226 -21.91 1.78 -7.81
C PRO A 226 -22.59 0.41 -7.64
N PRO A 227 -21.85 -0.69 -7.78
CA PRO A 227 -22.40 -2.02 -7.57
C PRO A 227 -22.62 -2.31 -6.08
N SER A 228 -23.57 -3.19 -5.77
CA SER A 228 -23.79 -3.66 -4.40
C SER A 228 -22.74 -4.70 -3.99
N VAL A 229 -21.48 -4.25 -3.78
CA VAL A 229 -20.33 -5.16 -3.53
C VAL A 229 -19.94 -5.31 -2.07
N SER A 230 -20.51 -4.52 -1.15
CA SER A 230 -20.09 -4.52 0.27
C SER A 230 -20.21 -5.89 0.94
N ALA A 231 -21.26 -6.65 0.62
CA ALA A 231 -21.46 -8.01 1.14
C ALA A 231 -20.39 -8.99 0.63
N GLU A 232 -19.99 -8.89 -0.65
CA GLU A 232 -18.96 -9.74 -1.25
C GLU A 232 -17.56 -9.43 -0.67
N VAL A 233 -17.26 -8.13 -0.51
CA VAL A 233 -16.01 -7.68 0.12
C VAL A 233 -15.93 -8.19 1.57
N ARG A 234 -17.03 -8.07 2.33
CA ARG A 234 -17.13 -8.58 3.70
C ARG A 234 -16.89 -10.09 3.77
N ARG A 235 -17.62 -10.89 2.96
CA ARG A 235 -17.43 -12.35 2.91
C ARG A 235 -15.97 -12.74 2.60
N THR A 236 -15.34 -11.99 1.71
CA THR A 236 -13.93 -12.23 1.34
C THR A 236 -12.98 -11.89 2.46
N ALA A 237 -13.18 -10.75 3.14
CA ALA A 237 -12.37 -10.36 4.31
C ALA A 237 -12.52 -11.38 5.46
N GLU A 238 -13.74 -11.84 5.73
CA GLU A 238 -14.01 -12.88 6.75
C GLU A 238 -13.35 -14.22 6.41
N LEU A 239 -13.38 -14.63 5.13
CA LEU A 239 -12.70 -15.84 4.68
C LEU A 239 -11.19 -15.77 4.93
N ILE A 240 -10.56 -14.63 4.61
CA ILE A 240 -9.12 -14.42 4.83
C ILE A 240 -8.83 -14.37 6.34
N THR A 241 -9.64 -13.65 7.13
CA THR A 241 -9.56 -13.56 8.58
C THR A 241 -9.56 -14.96 9.22
N ARG A 242 -10.54 -15.81 8.89
CA ARG A 242 -10.59 -17.19 9.37
C ARG A 242 -9.34 -18.01 9.01
N ARG A 243 -8.80 -17.84 7.82
CA ARG A 243 -7.56 -18.53 7.39
C ARG A 243 -6.30 -18.04 8.11
N LEU A 244 -6.34 -16.83 8.67
CA LEU A 244 -5.29 -16.27 9.53
C LEU A 244 -5.50 -16.60 11.01
N GLY A 245 -6.51 -17.39 11.35
CA GLY A 245 -6.87 -17.73 12.73
C GLY A 245 -7.63 -16.62 13.46
N GLY A 246 -8.08 -15.58 12.75
CA GLY A 246 -8.88 -14.49 13.32
C GLY A 246 -10.34 -14.91 13.60
N LEU A 247 -10.96 -14.25 14.58
CA LEU A 247 -12.36 -14.41 14.90
C LEU A 247 -13.20 -13.45 14.06
N VAL A 248 -14.25 -13.97 13.44
CA VAL A 248 -15.26 -13.17 12.78
C VAL A 248 -16.34 -12.87 13.80
N VAL A 249 -16.55 -11.58 14.11
CA VAL A 249 -17.65 -11.15 14.98
C VAL A 249 -18.92 -11.16 14.11
N GLU A 250 -19.90 -11.98 14.49
CA GLU A 250 -21.23 -12.03 13.86
C GLU A 250 -22.03 -10.73 14.10
#